data_6cca1de7c680817593644d0daac4dc1f
#
_entry.id   6cca1de7c680817593644d0daac4dc1f
#
_cell.length_a   1.000
_cell.length_b   1.000
_cell.length_c   1.000
_cell.angle_alpha   90.00
_cell.angle_beta   90.00
_cell.angle_gamma   90.00
#
_symmetry.space_group_name_H-M   'P 1'
#
loop_
_entity.id
_entity.type
_entity.pdbx_description
1 polymer ?
#
loop_
_entity_poly.entity_id
_entity_poly.type
_entity_poly.pdbx_seq_one_letter_code
_entity_poly.pdbx_strand_id
1 'polypeptide(L)'
;MRVVSIDPGLRNFGYAIVQDGNLIAFDSICIWDLVPKKKRTDYPYIARVLVENTDIFKNADVIIIERQMQARMKMIACALRCFFWDRSRMVAPLSVRKHFKISTGVYKDNKKASIALVPKFFDEKQMKRFMTHKKKDDIADAVLMAMYFIKK
;
A
#
# COMPACT_ATOMS: atom_id res chain seq x y z
N MET A 1 -14.74 9.88 5.33
CA MET A 1 -13.44 10.05 4.66
C MET A 1 -12.90 8.69 4.23
N ARG A 2 -12.60 8.55 2.93
CA ARG A 2 -12.05 7.32 2.34
C ARG A 2 -10.55 7.50 2.08
N VAL A 3 -9.74 6.71 2.75
CA VAL A 3 -8.28 6.70 2.63
C VAL A 3 -7.84 5.43 1.91
N VAL A 4 -7.05 5.59 0.86
CA VAL A 4 -6.39 4.49 0.16
C VAL A 4 -4.90 4.58 0.43
N SER A 5 -4.32 3.52 0.93
CA SER A 5 -2.89 3.41 1.22
C SER A 5 -2.26 2.37 0.29
N ILE A 6 -1.11 2.66 -0.27
CA ILE A 6 -0.41 1.78 -1.19
C ILE A 6 1.07 1.63 -0.86
N ASP A 7 1.54 0.42 -0.92
CA ASP A 7 2.96 0.05 -0.98
C ASP A 7 3.29 -0.32 -2.43
N PRO A 8 3.96 0.57 -3.20
CA PRO A 8 4.21 0.36 -4.61
C PRO A 8 5.17 -0.80 -4.86
N GLY A 9 4.69 -1.85 -5.47
CA GLY A 9 5.48 -2.99 -5.93
C GLY A 9 5.02 -3.44 -7.32
N LEU A 10 5.93 -3.93 -8.16
CA LEU A 10 5.58 -4.38 -9.51
C LEU A 10 4.90 -5.75 -9.54
N ARG A 11 5.34 -6.65 -8.67
CA ARG A 11 4.75 -7.99 -8.53
C ARG A 11 3.80 -8.09 -7.34
N ASN A 12 4.02 -7.27 -6.35
CA ASN A 12 3.22 -7.22 -5.12
C ASN A 12 2.92 -5.76 -4.81
N PHE A 13 1.92 -5.24 -5.46
CA PHE A 13 1.38 -3.90 -5.18
C PHE A 13 0.38 -4.05 -4.04
N GLY A 14 0.84 -3.79 -2.83
CA GLY A 14 0.01 -3.86 -1.63
C GLY A 14 -0.89 -2.63 -1.50
N TYR A 15 -2.15 -2.83 -1.11
CA TYR A 15 -3.05 -1.72 -0.82
C TYR A 15 -3.96 -2.02 0.38
N ALA A 16 -4.42 -0.95 1.00
CA ALA A 16 -5.45 -0.99 2.02
C ALA A 16 -6.41 0.18 1.84
N ILE A 17 -7.69 -0.04 2.13
CA ILE A 17 -8.76 0.95 2.03
C ILE A 17 -9.42 1.07 3.39
N VAL A 18 -9.43 2.30 3.91
CA VAL A 18 -10.10 2.64 5.16
C VAL A 18 -11.23 3.62 4.86
N GLN A 19 -12.41 3.34 5.37
CA GLN A 19 -13.58 4.21 5.26
C GLN A 19 -14.05 4.61 6.67
N ASP A 20 -14.07 5.91 6.94
CA ASP A 20 -14.51 6.47 8.20
C ASP A 20 -13.88 5.81 9.45
N GLY A 21 -12.56 5.59 9.36
CA GLY A 21 -11.76 4.99 10.42
C GLY A 21 -11.72 3.45 10.43
N ASN A 22 -12.54 2.79 9.63
CA ASN A 22 -12.63 1.33 9.57
C ASN A 22 -11.90 0.76 8.35
N LEU A 23 -11.11 -0.28 8.54
CA LEU A 23 -10.49 -1.02 7.46
C LEU A 23 -11.55 -1.83 6.72
N ILE A 24 -11.81 -1.48 5.45
CA ILE A 24 -12.86 -2.13 4.65
C ILE A 24 -12.33 -3.10 3.60
N ALA A 25 -11.10 -2.90 3.11
CA ALA A 25 -10.48 -3.79 2.15
C ALA A 25 -8.95 -3.70 2.22
N PHE A 26 -8.29 -4.78 1.86
CA PHE A 26 -6.87 -4.86 1.59
C PHE A 26 -6.59 -6.03 0.66
N ASP A 27 -5.55 -5.91 -0.13
CA ASP A 27 -5.03 -7.00 -0.97
C ASP A 27 -3.65 -6.65 -1.53
N SER A 28 -3.14 -7.55 -2.36
CA SER A 28 -1.96 -7.33 -3.18
C SER A 28 -2.26 -7.76 -4.61
N ILE A 29 -1.87 -6.94 -5.58
CA ILE A 29 -2.02 -7.24 -7.00
C ILE A 29 -0.67 -7.31 -7.69
N CYS A 30 -0.57 -8.16 -8.71
CA CYS A 30 0.59 -8.22 -9.60
C CYS A 30 0.36 -7.27 -10.78
N ILE A 31 1.10 -6.17 -10.82
CA ILE A 31 1.01 -5.21 -11.94
C ILE A 31 1.36 -5.87 -13.28
N TRP A 32 2.29 -6.84 -13.27
CA TRP A 32 2.67 -7.56 -14.48
C TRP A 32 1.53 -8.35 -15.12
N ASP A 33 0.49 -8.69 -14.38
CA ASP A 33 -0.70 -9.38 -14.92
C ASP A 33 -1.66 -8.40 -15.61
N LEU A 34 -1.55 -7.11 -15.32
CA LEU A 34 -2.36 -6.04 -15.91
C LEU A 34 -1.70 -5.38 -17.12
N VAL A 35 -0.38 -5.54 -17.29
CA VAL A 35 0.42 -4.77 -18.25
C VAL A 35 1.19 -5.68 -19.18
N PRO A 36 1.06 -5.51 -20.53
CA PRO A 36 1.81 -6.31 -21.49
C PRO A 36 3.32 -6.11 -21.35
N LYS A 37 4.10 -7.15 -21.63
CA LYS A 37 5.57 -7.15 -21.46
C LYS A 37 6.27 -5.91 -22.02
N LYS A 38 5.89 -5.47 -23.21
CA LYS A 38 6.45 -4.30 -23.91
C LYS A 38 6.19 -2.97 -23.18
N LYS A 39 5.26 -2.93 -22.23
CA LYS A 39 4.86 -1.73 -21.47
C LYS A 39 5.34 -1.75 -20.02
N ARG A 40 6.08 -2.77 -19.59
CA ARG A 40 6.51 -2.94 -18.18
C ARG A 40 7.54 -1.93 -17.68
N THR A 41 8.06 -1.07 -18.55
CA THR A 41 8.94 0.07 -18.20
C THR A 41 8.31 1.43 -18.46
N ASP A 42 7.09 1.45 -18.97
CA ASP A 42 6.29 2.66 -19.21
C ASP A 42 5.48 2.98 -17.94
N TYR A 43 6.10 3.67 -16.99
CA TYR A 43 5.51 3.92 -15.66
C TYR A 43 4.26 4.79 -15.69
N PRO A 44 4.15 5.85 -16.52
CA PRO A 44 2.89 6.58 -16.71
C PRO A 44 1.76 5.68 -17.22
N TYR A 45 2.05 4.78 -18.16
CA TYR A 45 1.08 3.80 -18.65
C TYR A 45 0.64 2.83 -17.54
N ILE A 46 1.59 2.33 -16.73
CA ILE A 46 1.29 1.46 -15.59
C ILE A 46 0.36 2.16 -14.59
N ALA A 47 0.65 3.40 -14.23
CA ALA A 47 -0.18 4.18 -13.32
C ALA A 47 -1.59 4.37 -13.88
N ARG A 48 -1.72 4.69 -15.16
CA ARG A 48 -3.01 4.81 -15.85
C ARG A 48 -3.80 3.51 -15.81
N VAL A 49 -3.17 2.37 -16.15
CA VAL A 49 -3.81 1.05 -16.10
C VAL A 49 -4.31 0.71 -14.68
N LEU A 50 -3.51 0.99 -13.66
CA LEU A 50 -3.93 0.81 -12.27
C LEU A 50 -5.17 1.63 -11.92
N VAL A 51 -5.23 2.87 -12.36
CA VAL A 51 -6.35 3.78 -12.08
C VAL A 51 -7.61 3.37 -12.85
N GLU A 52 -7.47 3.01 -14.12
CA GLU A 52 -8.60 2.71 -15.00
C GLU A 52 -9.14 1.28 -14.84
N ASN A 53 -8.27 0.32 -14.54
CA ASN A 53 -8.62 -1.11 -14.53
C ASN A 53 -8.80 -1.68 -13.12
N THR A 54 -8.71 -0.84 -12.08
CA THR A 54 -8.97 -1.27 -10.69
C THR A 54 -9.90 -0.28 -9.99
N ASP A 55 -10.68 -0.78 -9.03
CA ASP A 55 -11.54 0.07 -8.20
C ASP A 55 -10.83 0.59 -6.93
N ILE A 56 -9.52 0.35 -6.80
CA ILE A 56 -8.75 0.70 -5.61
C ILE A 56 -8.88 2.19 -5.28
N PHE A 57 -8.74 3.06 -6.29
CA PHE A 57 -8.70 4.51 -6.13
C PHE A 57 -10.07 5.19 -6.19
N LYS A 58 -11.13 4.40 -6.43
CA LYS A 58 -12.47 4.93 -6.60
C LYS A 58 -12.96 5.65 -5.34
N ASN A 59 -13.42 6.89 -5.51
CA ASN A 59 -13.93 7.74 -4.44
C ASN A 59 -12.93 7.95 -3.28
N ALA A 60 -11.62 7.86 -3.55
CA ALA A 60 -10.61 8.15 -2.54
C ALA A 60 -10.54 9.66 -2.25
N ASP A 61 -10.72 10.05 -0.99
CA ASP A 61 -10.48 11.41 -0.54
C ASP A 61 -8.99 11.69 -0.39
N VAL A 62 -8.24 10.68 0.11
CA VAL A 62 -6.79 10.76 0.31
C VAL A 62 -6.13 9.47 -0.15
N ILE A 63 -4.99 9.61 -0.83
CA ILE A 63 -4.16 8.49 -1.27
C ILE A 63 -2.80 8.59 -0.60
N ILE A 64 -2.46 7.59 0.21
CA ILE A 64 -1.18 7.49 0.91
C ILE A 64 -0.26 6.58 0.12
N ILE A 65 0.92 7.08 -0.22
CA ILE A 65 1.92 6.34 -1.01
C ILE A 65 3.17 6.16 -0.17
N GLU A 66 3.63 4.93 -0.01
CA GLU A 66 4.89 4.67 0.68
C GLU A 66 6.06 5.29 -0.09
N ARG A 67 6.93 5.98 0.64
CA ARG A 67 8.18 6.50 0.07
C ARG A 67 9.13 5.34 -0.23
N GLN A 68 9.42 5.14 -1.50
CA GLN A 68 10.24 4.04 -1.98
C GLN A 68 11.72 4.41 -2.11
N MET A 69 12.61 3.42 -1.94
CA MET A 69 14.05 3.58 -2.12
C MET A 69 14.52 3.09 -3.49
N GLN A 70 13.91 2.03 -4.02
CA GLN A 70 14.28 1.46 -5.32
C GLN A 70 13.76 2.32 -6.49
N ALA A 71 14.58 2.50 -7.51
CA ALA A 71 14.28 3.38 -8.65
C ALA A 71 12.94 3.06 -9.34
N ARG A 72 12.69 1.78 -9.67
CA ARG A 72 11.44 1.37 -10.32
C ARG A 72 10.20 1.69 -9.48
N MET A 73 10.27 1.44 -8.16
CA MET A 73 9.18 1.72 -7.25
C MET A 73 8.96 3.23 -7.07
N LYS A 74 10.05 4.01 -7.06
CA LYS A 74 9.97 5.49 -7.09
C LYS A 74 9.25 6.00 -8.32
N MET A 75 9.51 5.41 -9.48
CA MET A 75 8.88 5.82 -10.75
C MET A 75 7.36 5.57 -10.72
N ILE A 76 6.90 4.42 -10.21
CA ILE A 76 5.47 4.14 -10.06
C ILE A 76 4.84 5.08 -9.03
N ALA A 77 5.47 5.26 -7.88
CA ALA A 77 4.99 6.17 -6.85
C ALA A 77 4.86 7.61 -7.40
N CYS A 78 5.85 8.06 -8.17
CA CYS A 78 5.84 9.37 -8.80
C CYS A 78 4.71 9.48 -9.83
N ALA A 79 4.54 8.50 -10.70
CA ALA A 79 3.48 8.49 -11.71
C ALA A 79 2.08 8.53 -11.07
N LEU A 80 1.84 7.72 -10.04
CA LEU A 80 0.57 7.74 -9.28
C LEU A 80 0.37 9.08 -8.57
N ARG A 81 1.44 9.67 -8.03
CA ARG A 81 1.36 10.98 -7.40
C ARG A 81 1.02 12.09 -8.40
N CYS A 82 1.48 12.01 -9.64
CA CYS A 82 1.08 12.94 -10.70
C CYS A 82 -0.41 12.79 -11.03
N PHE A 83 -0.96 11.58 -11.06
CA PHE A 83 -2.40 11.35 -11.23
C PHE A 83 -3.25 11.97 -10.12
N PHE A 84 -2.77 11.92 -8.89
CA PHE A 84 -3.50 12.32 -7.68
C PHE A 84 -2.80 13.45 -6.92
N TRP A 85 -2.22 14.40 -7.64
CA TRP A 85 -1.38 15.47 -7.08
C TRP A 85 -2.06 16.27 -5.95
N ASP A 86 -3.37 16.50 -6.07
CA ASP A 86 -4.18 17.27 -5.14
C ASP A 86 -4.45 16.54 -3.82
N ARG A 87 -4.57 15.22 -3.86
CA ARG A 87 -5.01 14.38 -2.73
C ARG A 87 -4.05 13.25 -2.34
N SER A 88 -2.88 13.15 -2.96
CA SER A 88 -1.86 12.19 -2.56
C SER A 88 -0.88 12.72 -1.53
N ARG A 89 -0.42 11.83 -0.65
CA ARG A 89 0.59 12.11 0.38
C ARG A 89 1.63 10.99 0.40
N MET A 90 2.91 11.40 0.52
CA MET A 90 4.00 10.44 0.68
C MET A 90 4.27 10.21 2.17
N VAL A 91 4.41 8.95 2.57
CA VAL A 91 4.70 8.57 3.94
C VAL A 91 5.99 7.73 3.99
N ALA A 92 6.89 8.08 4.90
CA ALA A 92 8.11 7.32 5.11
C ALA A 92 7.84 6.08 5.97
N PRO A 93 8.31 4.88 5.57
CA PRO A 93 8.15 3.65 6.37
C PRO A 93 8.63 3.78 7.80
N LEU A 94 9.73 4.49 8.02
CA LEU A 94 10.29 4.72 9.35
C LEU A 94 9.33 5.49 10.26
N SER A 95 8.59 6.47 9.75
CA SER A 95 7.60 7.23 10.52
C SER A 95 6.47 6.33 11.01
N VAL A 96 5.99 5.43 10.15
CA VAL A 96 4.96 4.44 10.50
C VAL A 96 5.47 3.49 11.58
N ARG A 97 6.67 2.92 11.40
CA ARG A 97 7.28 1.98 12.36
C ARG A 97 7.55 2.61 13.72
N LYS A 98 8.02 3.87 13.75
CA LYS A 98 8.20 4.61 15.00
C LYS A 98 6.90 4.86 15.74
N HIS A 99 5.85 5.25 15.01
CA HIS A 99 4.51 5.47 15.59
C HIS A 99 3.99 4.21 16.30
N PHE A 100 4.12 3.06 15.65
CA PHE A 100 3.68 1.78 16.21
C PHE A 100 4.70 1.10 17.13
N LYS A 101 5.87 1.72 17.36
CA LYS A 101 6.94 1.19 18.22
C LYS A 101 7.47 -0.18 17.76
N ILE A 102 7.50 -0.41 16.45
CA ILE A 102 7.98 -1.66 15.84
C ILE A 102 9.29 -1.49 15.03
N SER A 103 9.98 -0.38 15.20
CA SER A 103 11.26 -0.14 14.54
C SER A 103 12.38 -0.85 15.31
N THR A 104 13.01 -1.84 14.67
CA THR A 104 14.10 -2.65 15.25
C THR A 104 15.48 -2.30 14.70
N GLY A 105 15.54 -1.44 13.66
CA GLY A 105 16.80 -1.17 12.93
C GLY A 105 17.20 -2.28 11.93
N VAL A 106 16.61 -3.47 12.02
CA VAL A 106 16.88 -4.59 11.12
C VAL A 106 15.70 -4.81 10.18
N TYR A 107 15.95 -4.76 8.88
CA TYR A 107 14.90 -4.81 7.84
C TYR A 107 14.00 -6.07 7.95
N LYS A 108 14.63 -7.25 8.13
CA LYS A 108 13.89 -8.51 8.24
C LYS A 108 12.99 -8.57 9.47
N ASP A 109 13.45 -8.02 10.58
CA ASP A 109 12.70 -8.00 11.84
C ASP A 109 11.58 -6.95 11.79
N ASN A 110 11.81 -5.82 11.13
CA ASN A 110 10.77 -4.84 10.85
C ASN A 110 9.60 -5.45 10.07
N LYS A 111 9.88 -6.26 9.04
CA LYS A 111 8.83 -6.97 8.28
C LYS A 111 8.03 -7.94 9.16
N LYS A 112 8.71 -8.74 9.98
CA LYS A 112 8.05 -9.65 10.92
C LYS A 112 7.18 -8.89 11.92
N ALA A 113 7.67 -7.77 12.44
CA ALA A 113 6.94 -6.94 13.38
C ALA A 113 5.68 -6.30 12.75
N SER A 114 5.78 -5.83 11.49
CA SER A 114 4.61 -5.33 10.75
C SER A 114 3.55 -6.43 10.60
N ILE A 115 3.94 -7.63 10.15
CA ILE A 115 3.03 -8.77 9.96
C ILE A 115 2.39 -9.20 11.29
N ALA A 116 3.14 -9.18 12.38
CA ALA A 116 2.63 -9.57 13.72
C ALA A 116 1.67 -8.53 14.31
N LEU A 117 1.81 -7.25 13.94
CA LEU A 117 0.97 -6.18 14.48
C LEU A 117 -0.37 -6.04 13.77
N VAL A 118 -0.38 -6.20 12.44
CA VAL A 118 -1.54 -5.93 11.58
C VAL A 118 -2.83 -6.67 11.98
N PRO A 119 -2.79 -7.93 12.50
CA PRO A 119 -3.99 -8.63 12.97
C PRO A 119 -4.85 -7.87 13.99
N LYS A 120 -4.25 -6.93 14.72
CA LYS A 120 -5.00 -6.09 15.67
C LYS A 120 -6.05 -5.17 15.02
N PHE A 121 -5.97 -4.98 13.72
CA PHE A 121 -6.87 -4.13 12.94
C PHE A 121 -7.89 -4.92 12.12
N PHE A 122 -7.84 -6.25 12.18
CA PHE A 122 -8.66 -7.15 11.39
C PHE A 122 -9.85 -7.69 12.19
N ASP A 123 -10.99 -7.79 11.52
CA ASP A 123 -12.06 -8.69 11.95
C ASP A 123 -11.70 -10.15 11.61
N GLU A 124 -12.56 -11.09 12.01
CA GLU A 124 -12.32 -12.52 11.80
C GLU A 124 -12.23 -12.91 10.33
N LYS A 125 -13.06 -12.31 9.47
CA LYS A 125 -13.06 -12.55 8.02
C LYS A 125 -11.79 -12.01 7.35
N GLN A 126 -11.39 -10.80 7.75
CA GLN A 126 -10.16 -10.16 7.28
C GLN A 126 -8.92 -10.94 7.72
N MET A 127 -8.92 -11.44 8.95
CA MET A 127 -7.83 -12.28 9.45
C MET A 127 -7.69 -13.59 8.64
N LYS A 128 -8.79 -14.28 8.38
CA LYS A 128 -8.79 -15.49 7.53
C LYS A 128 -8.23 -15.17 6.15
N ARG A 129 -8.69 -14.07 5.52
CA ARG A 129 -8.18 -13.63 4.22
C ARG A 129 -6.69 -13.31 4.24
N PHE A 130 -6.22 -12.56 5.24
CA PHE A 130 -4.81 -12.20 5.37
C PHE A 130 -3.91 -13.43 5.48
N MET A 131 -4.36 -14.47 6.19
CA MET A 131 -3.62 -15.71 6.36
C MET A 131 -3.45 -16.50 5.07
N THR A 132 -4.33 -16.35 4.08
CA THR A 132 -4.20 -17.02 2.78
C THR A 132 -3.11 -16.44 1.88
N HIS A 133 -2.68 -15.21 2.11
CA HIS A 133 -1.64 -14.57 1.30
C HIS A 133 -0.26 -15.19 1.58
N LYS A 134 0.45 -15.58 0.51
CA LYS A 134 1.83 -16.08 0.61
C LYS A 134 2.79 -14.98 1.05
N LYS A 135 2.66 -13.79 0.48
CA LYS A 135 3.46 -12.61 0.81
C LYS A 135 2.57 -11.59 1.54
N LYS A 136 2.86 -11.37 2.80
CA LYS A 136 2.03 -10.60 3.73
C LYS A 136 2.58 -9.21 4.05
N ASP A 137 3.87 -9.00 3.82
CA ASP A 137 4.59 -7.78 4.20
C ASP A 137 4.05 -6.53 3.47
N ASP A 138 3.84 -6.59 2.16
CA ASP A 138 3.36 -5.45 1.38
C ASP A 138 1.92 -5.04 1.79
N ILE A 139 1.07 -6.03 2.10
CA ILE A 139 -0.27 -5.78 2.66
C ILE A 139 -0.17 -5.19 4.06
N ALA A 140 0.69 -5.75 4.91
CA ALA A 140 0.88 -5.26 6.27
C ALA A 140 1.36 -3.81 6.29
N ASP A 141 2.34 -3.47 5.46
CA ASP A 141 2.87 -2.11 5.36
C ASP A 141 1.78 -1.14 4.85
N ALA A 142 0.97 -1.53 3.86
CA ALA A 142 -0.15 -0.72 3.38
C ALA A 142 -1.22 -0.50 4.47
N VAL A 143 -1.59 -1.54 5.22
CA VAL A 143 -2.57 -1.42 6.33
C VAL A 143 -2.04 -0.53 7.44
N LEU A 144 -0.81 -0.75 7.89
CA LEU A 144 -0.21 0.07 8.96
C LEU A 144 -0.10 1.54 8.56
N MET A 145 0.24 1.82 7.30
CA MET A 145 0.34 3.17 6.78
C MET A 145 -1.02 3.87 6.75
N ALA A 146 -2.11 3.17 6.37
CA ALA A 146 -3.46 3.70 6.46
C ALA A 146 -3.85 4.01 7.91
N MET A 147 -3.59 3.06 8.83
CA MET A 147 -3.90 3.22 10.25
C MET A 147 -3.07 4.34 10.92
N TYR A 148 -1.81 4.49 10.53
CA TYR A 148 -0.97 5.61 10.95
C TYR A 148 -1.58 6.96 10.55
N PHE A 149 -2.02 7.06 9.32
CA PHE A 149 -2.56 8.31 8.79
C PHE A 149 -3.85 8.75 9.50
N ILE A 150 -4.78 7.83 9.77
CA ILE A 150 -6.05 8.15 10.42
C ILE A 150 -5.96 8.37 11.93
N LYS A 151 -4.87 7.89 12.58
CA LYS A 151 -4.65 8.05 14.02
C LYS A 151 -3.71 9.22 14.37
N LYS A 152 -3.16 9.88 13.38
CA LYS A 152 -2.29 11.05 13.54
C LYS A 152 -3.10 12.34 13.63
#